data_f890ec8d8f1b1d4fac5ffbc193d0bc1b
#
_entry.id   f890ec8d8f1b1d4fac5ffbc193d0bc1b
#
_cell.length_a   1.000
_cell.length_b   1.000
_cell.length_c   1.000
_cell.angle_alpha   90.00
_cell.angle_beta   90.00
_cell.angle_gamma   90.00
#
_symmetry.space_group_name_H-M   'P 1'
#
loop_
_entity.id
_entity.type
_entity.pdbx_description
1 polymer ?
#
loop_
_entity_poly.entity_id
_entity_poly.type
_entity_poly.pdbx_seq_one_letter_code
_entity_poly.pdbx_strand_id
1 'polypeptide(L)'
;MSPTQPQSVPELQQAALEGAFGPLPGELAVTSAFWLHHTTRLAGSQVTYRNHYLLLRSGDAFGACSFEAGELPPDFCAEASGHTLDTLLRHESAPVRVAALDAYLGRVRPHRDAAEAETVTLPTGTPEERARARDAAVAGLLDIAPGAKVALIGVVNPLVAAIREQGGVPLPCDFNLRTTNWGDPVTDDMDQVLDAADAVVATGMTLSNGSFDRILEHCRKHALPLVVYAQTGSAVARAFLGAGVTALSAEPFPFSQFSADATALYRYRVGQA
;
A
#
# COMPACT_ATOMS: atom_id res chain seq x y z
N MET A 1 14.34 -12.43 22.20
CA MET A 1 12.97 -12.87 21.88
C MET A 1 12.61 -12.21 20.56
N SER A 2 12.21 -12.95 19.54
CA SER A 2 11.67 -12.33 18.33
C SER A 2 10.41 -11.53 18.74
N PRO A 3 10.25 -10.29 18.29
CA PRO A 3 9.03 -9.54 18.60
C PRO A 3 7.81 -10.33 18.09
N THR A 4 6.78 -10.42 18.93
CA THR A 4 5.52 -11.04 18.55
C THR A 4 5.02 -10.34 17.27
N GLN A 5 4.65 -11.09 16.25
CA GLN A 5 4.14 -10.49 15.01
C GLN A 5 2.87 -9.67 15.29
N PRO A 6 2.81 -8.40 14.86
CA PRO A 6 1.66 -7.54 15.13
C PRO A 6 0.40 -8.09 14.45
N GLN A 7 -0.73 -7.97 15.13
CA GLN A 7 -2.01 -8.43 14.64
C GLN A 7 -2.84 -7.32 13.97
N SER A 8 -2.48 -6.06 14.22
CA SER A 8 -3.16 -4.86 13.71
C SER A 8 -2.20 -3.71 13.52
N VAL A 9 -2.61 -2.70 12.74
CA VAL A 9 -1.82 -1.46 12.57
C VAL A 9 -1.60 -0.73 13.90
N PRO A 10 -2.57 -0.61 14.82
CA PRO A 10 -2.34 -0.05 16.15
C PRO A 10 -1.30 -0.81 16.98
N GLU A 11 -1.30 -2.14 16.94
CA GLU A 11 -0.26 -2.94 17.64
C GLU A 11 1.13 -2.71 17.05
N LEU A 12 1.24 -2.64 15.72
CA LEU A 12 2.48 -2.32 15.03
C LEU A 12 2.99 -0.92 15.40
N GLN A 13 2.08 0.06 15.46
CA GLN A 13 2.39 1.42 15.89
C GLN A 13 2.88 1.46 17.35
N GLN A 14 2.23 0.74 18.24
CA GLN A 14 2.66 0.65 19.65
C GLN A 14 4.05 0.01 19.78
N ALA A 15 4.30 -1.08 19.06
CA ALA A 15 5.62 -1.72 19.04
C ALA A 15 6.70 -0.78 18.48
N ALA A 16 6.38 0.04 17.47
CA ALA A 16 7.29 1.06 16.94
C ALA A 16 7.61 2.14 18.00
N LEU A 17 6.60 2.62 18.73
CA LEU A 17 6.77 3.60 19.81
C LEU A 17 7.62 3.07 20.97
N GLU A 18 7.60 1.77 21.20
CA GLU A 18 8.41 1.07 22.19
C GLU A 18 9.83 0.72 21.72
N GLY A 19 10.17 1.04 20.46
CA GLY A 19 11.49 0.79 19.89
C GLY A 19 11.76 -0.67 19.51
N ALA A 20 10.71 -1.48 19.29
CA ALA A 20 10.84 -2.90 18.96
C ALA A 20 11.60 -3.18 17.64
N PHE A 21 11.75 -2.17 16.78
CA PHE A 21 12.35 -2.32 15.44
C PHE A 21 13.70 -1.62 15.29
N GLY A 22 14.15 -0.82 16.27
CA GLY A 22 15.39 -0.06 16.18
C GLY A 22 15.40 1.18 17.09
N PRO A 23 15.98 2.30 16.65
CA PRO A 23 16.00 3.54 17.43
C PRO A 23 14.57 4.02 17.75
N LEU A 24 14.42 4.68 18.89
CA LEU A 24 13.12 5.23 19.29
C LEU A 24 12.64 6.29 18.26
N PRO A 25 11.36 6.32 17.92
CA PRO A 25 10.83 7.33 17.00
C PRO A 25 11.07 8.78 17.45
N GLY A 26 11.22 9.02 18.76
CA GLY A 26 11.55 10.32 19.32
C GLY A 26 12.97 10.82 18.97
N GLU A 27 13.86 9.93 18.54
CA GLU A 27 15.22 10.26 18.09
C GLU A 27 15.27 10.58 16.59
N LEU A 28 14.17 10.39 15.87
CA LEU A 28 14.09 10.48 14.44
C LEU A 28 13.21 11.66 14.01
N ALA A 29 13.85 12.69 13.46
CA ALA A 29 13.14 13.89 12.99
C ALA A 29 12.60 13.70 11.56
N VAL A 30 11.46 14.33 11.30
CA VAL A 30 10.94 14.58 9.96
C VAL A 30 11.57 15.87 9.44
N THR A 31 12.40 15.74 8.41
CA THR A 31 13.14 16.87 7.84
C THR A 31 12.39 17.59 6.73
N SER A 32 11.38 16.92 6.13
CA SER A 32 10.53 17.49 5.10
C SER A 32 9.19 16.78 5.09
N ALA A 33 8.12 17.53 4.89
CA ALA A 33 6.80 17.00 4.61
C ALA A 33 6.30 17.52 3.26
N PHE A 34 5.57 16.69 2.53
CA PHE A 34 5.06 17.04 1.21
C PHE A 34 3.58 16.66 1.13
N TRP A 35 2.80 17.55 0.60
CA TRP A 35 1.43 17.29 0.21
C TRP A 35 1.37 17.26 -1.31
N LEU A 36 1.14 16.08 -1.86
CA LEU A 36 1.03 15.90 -3.30
C LEU A 36 -0.44 15.76 -3.71
N HIS A 37 -0.89 16.67 -4.56
CA HIS A 37 -2.13 16.55 -5.29
C HIS A 37 -1.81 16.01 -6.67
N HIS A 38 -2.16 14.76 -6.90
CA HIS A 38 -1.89 14.07 -8.15
C HIS A 38 -3.19 13.86 -8.92
N THR A 39 -3.21 14.32 -10.16
CA THR A 39 -4.32 14.10 -11.08
C THR A 39 -3.78 13.47 -12.34
N THR A 40 -4.30 12.30 -12.72
CA THR A 40 -3.90 11.60 -13.94
C THR A 40 -5.11 11.27 -14.79
N ARG A 41 -5.00 11.58 -16.08
CA ARG A 41 -5.90 11.12 -17.11
C ARG A 41 -5.08 10.52 -18.24
N LEU A 42 -5.14 9.21 -18.40
CA LEU A 42 -4.41 8.51 -19.45
C LEU A 42 -4.98 8.83 -20.81
N ALA A 43 -4.15 8.80 -21.85
CA ALA A 43 -4.58 9.04 -23.22
C ALA A 43 -5.71 8.07 -23.63
N GLY A 44 -6.79 8.62 -24.18
CA GLY A 44 -7.98 7.83 -24.57
C GLY A 44 -8.93 7.47 -23.43
N SER A 45 -8.57 7.72 -22.16
CA SER A 45 -9.43 7.48 -21.01
C SER A 45 -10.41 8.63 -20.78
N GLN A 46 -11.65 8.31 -20.36
CA GLN A 46 -12.60 9.30 -19.83
C GLN A 46 -12.50 9.44 -18.31
N VAL A 47 -11.75 8.56 -17.64
CA VAL A 47 -11.58 8.56 -16.20
C VAL A 47 -10.40 9.45 -15.81
N THR A 48 -10.63 10.34 -14.85
CA THR A 48 -9.61 11.17 -14.22
C THR A 48 -9.41 10.67 -12.78
N TYR A 49 -8.23 10.14 -12.51
CA TYR A 49 -7.84 9.74 -11.16
C TYR A 49 -7.33 10.97 -10.40
N ARG A 50 -7.77 11.11 -9.15
CA ARG A 50 -7.32 12.17 -8.24
C ARG A 50 -6.89 11.52 -6.94
N ASN A 51 -5.64 11.72 -6.56
CA ASN A 51 -5.08 11.17 -5.33
C ASN A 51 -4.35 12.26 -4.56
N HIS A 52 -4.55 12.28 -3.26
CA HIS A 52 -3.78 13.12 -2.36
C HIS A 52 -2.84 12.23 -1.55
N TYR A 53 -1.60 12.65 -1.43
CA TYR A 53 -0.58 11.92 -0.67
C TYR A 53 0.10 12.85 0.32
N LEU A 54 0.20 12.40 1.55
CA LEU A 54 1.13 12.93 2.54
C LEU A 54 2.40 12.11 2.47
N LEU A 55 3.54 12.79 2.30
CA LEU A 55 4.87 12.21 2.35
C LEU A 55 5.66 12.86 3.49
N LEU A 56 6.27 12.04 4.32
CA LEU A 56 7.14 12.46 5.43
C LEU A 56 8.54 11.91 5.19
N ARG A 57 9.54 12.79 5.13
CA ARG A 57 10.93 12.38 4.99
C ARG A 57 11.62 12.33 6.34
N SER A 58 12.22 11.18 6.67
CA SER A 58 13.09 11.01 7.82
C SER A 58 14.40 10.35 7.40
N GLY A 59 15.48 11.11 7.43
CA GLY A 59 16.76 10.67 6.86
C GLY A 59 16.64 10.47 5.34
N ASP A 60 16.97 9.27 4.89
CA ASP A 60 16.89 8.84 3.48
C ASP A 60 15.59 8.11 3.13
N ALA A 61 14.71 7.89 4.11
CA ALA A 61 13.42 7.24 3.92
C ALA A 61 12.28 8.24 3.73
N PHE A 62 11.30 7.85 2.92
CA PHE A 62 10.01 8.50 2.81
C PHE A 62 8.92 7.55 3.28
N GLY A 63 8.08 8.01 4.19
CA GLY A 63 6.82 7.34 4.49
C GLY A 63 5.67 8.06 3.81
N ALA A 64 4.71 7.32 3.33
CA ALA A 64 3.61 7.84 2.56
C ALA A 64 2.25 7.31 3.02
N CYS A 65 1.24 8.17 2.99
CA CYS A 65 -0.15 7.79 3.14
C CYS A 65 -1.03 8.57 2.17
N SER A 66 -2.02 7.91 1.60
CA SER A 66 -3.11 8.60 0.90
C SER A 66 -4.08 9.21 1.92
N PHE A 67 -4.77 10.28 1.54
CA PHE A 67 -5.79 10.91 2.36
C PHE A 67 -6.86 11.55 1.48
N GLU A 68 -8.05 11.79 2.05
CA GLU A 68 -9.15 12.41 1.34
C GLU A 68 -9.13 13.95 1.51
N ALA A 69 -9.75 14.64 0.56
CA ALA A 69 -9.81 16.10 0.60
C ALA A 69 -10.49 16.59 1.90
N GLY A 70 -9.80 17.44 2.66
CA GLY A 70 -10.29 18.00 3.93
C GLY A 70 -9.88 17.20 5.17
N GLU A 71 -9.24 16.04 5.05
CA GLU A 71 -8.73 15.29 6.21
C GLU A 71 -7.51 15.94 6.87
N LEU A 72 -6.76 16.74 6.14
CA LEU A 72 -5.61 17.48 6.65
C LEU A 72 -5.75 18.97 6.36
N PRO A 73 -5.33 19.86 7.27
CA PRO A 73 -5.27 21.29 7.01
C PRO A 73 -4.18 21.61 5.98
N PRO A 74 -4.36 22.68 5.15
CA PRO A 74 -3.41 23.01 4.08
C PRO A 74 -1.98 23.31 4.54
N ASP A 75 -1.79 23.76 5.76
CA ASP A 75 -0.53 24.13 6.40
C ASP A 75 0.13 22.98 7.16
N PHE A 76 -0.50 21.80 7.21
CA PHE A 76 0.00 20.63 7.93
C PHE A 76 1.48 20.31 7.63
N CYS A 77 1.92 20.46 6.37
CA CYS A 77 3.31 20.16 6.02
C CYS A 77 4.32 21.09 6.71
N ALA A 78 3.96 22.34 6.94
CA ALA A 78 4.79 23.29 7.68
C ALA A 78 4.84 22.91 9.17
N GLU A 79 3.72 22.47 9.74
CA GLU A 79 3.62 22.01 11.12
C GLU A 79 4.39 20.69 11.35
N ALA A 80 4.28 19.74 10.43
CA ALA A 80 4.92 18.43 10.55
C ALA A 80 6.45 18.49 10.42
N SER A 81 6.98 19.47 9.68
CA SER A 81 8.42 19.61 9.46
C SER A 81 9.14 20.02 10.73
N GLY A 82 10.16 19.26 11.12
CA GLY A 82 10.93 19.46 12.36
C GLY A 82 10.40 18.65 13.55
N HIS A 83 9.20 18.10 13.50
CA HIS A 83 8.71 17.17 14.53
C HIS A 83 9.42 15.82 14.49
N THR A 84 9.40 15.11 15.61
CA THR A 84 9.87 13.72 15.67
C THR A 84 8.80 12.77 15.14
N LEU A 85 9.22 11.59 14.72
CA LEU A 85 8.28 10.53 14.31
C LEU A 85 7.38 10.09 15.49
N ASP A 86 7.86 10.17 16.75
CA ASP A 86 7.03 9.88 17.94
C ASP A 86 5.82 10.82 18.02
N THR A 87 6.03 12.12 17.83
CA THR A 87 4.95 13.11 17.83
C THR A 87 3.91 12.79 16.74
N LEU A 88 4.36 12.47 15.53
CA LEU A 88 3.46 12.21 14.40
C LEU A 88 2.79 10.82 14.49
N LEU A 89 3.43 9.83 15.08
CA LEU A 89 2.82 8.54 15.39
C LEU A 89 1.66 8.67 16.39
N ARG A 90 1.67 9.70 17.26
CA ARG A 90 0.59 9.98 18.23
C ARG A 90 -0.45 10.98 17.73
N HIS A 91 -0.33 11.43 16.49
CA HIS A 91 -1.25 12.41 15.91
C HIS A 91 -2.69 11.85 15.81
N GLU A 92 -3.70 12.72 15.92
CA GLU A 92 -5.11 12.30 15.86
C GLU A 92 -5.52 11.76 14.49
N SER A 93 -4.96 12.33 13.39
CA SER A 93 -5.26 11.91 12.02
C SER A 93 -4.60 10.56 11.68
N ALA A 94 -5.39 9.60 11.21
CA ALA A 94 -4.90 8.29 10.78
C ALA A 94 -3.90 8.37 9.61
N PRO A 95 -4.13 9.16 8.54
CA PRO A 95 -3.14 9.36 7.49
C PRO A 95 -1.77 9.82 7.98
N VAL A 96 -1.73 10.69 8.99
CA VAL A 96 -0.47 11.17 9.59
C VAL A 96 0.25 10.03 10.31
N ARG A 97 -0.48 9.27 11.13
CA ARG A 97 0.11 8.13 11.85
C ARG A 97 0.65 7.07 10.90
N VAL A 98 -0.10 6.76 9.82
CA VAL A 98 0.34 5.78 8.82
C VAL A 98 1.56 6.28 8.06
N ALA A 99 1.59 7.54 7.61
CA ALA A 99 2.77 8.11 6.95
C ALA A 99 4.01 8.12 7.87
N ALA A 100 3.82 8.45 9.17
CA ALA A 100 4.89 8.42 10.15
C ALA A 100 5.41 7.00 10.43
N LEU A 101 4.50 6.02 10.52
CA LEU A 101 4.84 4.60 10.69
C LEU A 101 5.59 4.05 9.48
N ASP A 102 5.14 4.40 8.26
CA ASP A 102 5.79 4.03 7.00
C ASP A 102 7.20 4.64 6.90
N ALA A 103 7.36 5.93 7.29
CA ALA A 103 8.66 6.58 7.35
C ALA A 103 9.61 5.92 8.37
N TYR A 104 9.09 5.58 9.56
CA TYR A 104 9.84 4.90 10.59
C TYR A 104 10.35 3.54 10.11
N LEU A 105 9.42 2.69 9.65
CA LEU A 105 9.75 1.34 9.19
C LEU A 105 10.63 1.36 7.94
N GLY A 106 10.37 2.28 7.01
CA GLY A 106 11.19 2.47 5.81
C GLY A 106 12.62 2.89 6.14
N ARG A 107 12.84 3.60 7.25
CA ARG A 107 14.17 4.01 7.72
C ARG A 107 14.92 2.89 8.46
N VAL A 108 14.23 2.16 9.36
CA VAL A 108 14.88 1.14 10.19
C VAL A 108 14.97 -0.23 9.50
N ARG A 109 14.11 -0.47 8.50
CA ARG A 109 14.04 -1.71 7.72
C ARG A 109 13.75 -1.41 6.24
N PRO A 110 14.65 -0.70 5.54
CA PRO A 110 14.40 -0.32 4.15
C PRO A 110 14.22 -1.54 3.24
N HIS A 111 13.34 -1.41 2.26
CA HIS A 111 13.06 -2.49 1.30
C HIS A 111 14.32 -2.94 0.53
N ARG A 112 15.20 -1.99 0.22
CA ARG A 112 16.45 -2.26 -0.55
C ARG A 112 17.42 -3.19 0.17
N ASP A 113 17.34 -3.29 1.50
CA ASP A 113 18.24 -4.10 2.34
C ASP A 113 17.57 -5.43 2.76
N ALA A 114 16.37 -5.71 2.27
CA ALA A 114 15.62 -6.91 2.59
C ALA A 114 16.10 -8.10 1.75
N ALA A 115 16.72 -9.08 2.40
CA ALA A 115 17.23 -10.27 1.69
C ALA A 115 16.11 -11.13 1.05
N GLU A 116 14.89 -11.06 1.62
CA GLU A 116 13.71 -11.77 1.14
C GLU A 116 12.98 -11.03 0.00
N ALA A 117 13.45 -9.83 -0.37
CA ALA A 117 12.83 -9.04 -1.44
C ALA A 117 13.35 -9.43 -2.82
N GLU A 118 12.47 -9.74 -3.73
CA GLU A 118 12.78 -9.72 -5.15
C GLU A 118 12.70 -8.29 -5.67
N THR A 119 13.80 -7.74 -6.15
CA THR A 119 13.83 -6.39 -6.73
C THR A 119 13.44 -6.44 -8.21
N VAL A 120 12.40 -5.71 -8.57
CA VAL A 120 11.99 -5.49 -9.97
C VAL A 120 12.35 -4.06 -10.35
N THR A 121 13.10 -3.88 -11.42
CA THR A 121 13.40 -2.55 -11.96
C THR A 121 12.27 -2.11 -12.89
N LEU A 122 11.54 -1.06 -12.50
CA LEU A 122 10.62 -0.38 -13.39
C LEU A 122 11.43 0.43 -14.41
N PRO A 123 11.14 0.33 -15.71
CA PRO A 123 11.98 0.90 -16.76
C PRO A 123 11.96 2.43 -16.77
N THR A 124 12.98 3.04 -17.37
CA THR A 124 12.89 4.42 -17.85
C THR A 124 11.80 4.50 -18.91
N GLY A 125 11.00 5.57 -18.89
CA GLY A 125 9.94 5.74 -19.88
C GLY A 125 8.78 6.62 -19.42
N THR A 126 7.73 6.59 -20.20
CA THR A 126 6.49 7.33 -19.96
C THR A 126 5.74 6.79 -18.71
N PRO A 127 4.89 7.61 -18.07
CA PRO A 127 4.06 7.14 -16.96
C PRO A 127 3.23 5.89 -17.30
N GLU A 128 2.77 5.77 -18.56
CA GLU A 128 1.98 4.62 -19.02
C GLU A 128 2.80 3.34 -19.15
N GLU A 129 4.02 3.41 -19.71
CA GLU A 129 4.95 2.27 -19.80
C GLU A 129 5.34 1.78 -18.41
N ARG A 130 5.64 2.70 -17.52
CA ARG A 130 6.00 2.41 -16.13
C ARG A 130 4.83 1.82 -15.34
N ALA A 131 3.61 2.36 -15.53
CA ALA A 131 2.41 1.80 -14.92
C ALA A 131 2.16 0.36 -15.38
N ARG A 132 2.31 0.08 -16.69
CA ARG A 132 2.18 -1.30 -17.23
C ARG A 132 3.21 -2.26 -16.60
N ALA A 133 4.47 -1.82 -16.47
CA ALA A 133 5.52 -2.63 -15.86
C ALA A 133 5.22 -2.91 -14.38
N ARG A 134 4.77 -1.91 -13.63
CA ARG A 134 4.32 -2.05 -12.25
C ARG A 134 3.15 -3.03 -12.12
N ASP A 135 2.12 -2.85 -12.94
CA ASP A 135 0.90 -3.66 -12.88
C ASP A 135 1.20 -5.12 -13.26
N ALA A 136 2.11 -5.35 -14.22
CA ALA A 136 2.62 -6.68 -14.53
C ALA A 136 3.40 -7.30 -13.36
N ALA A 137 4.19 -6.52 -12.63
CA ALA A 137 4.91 -6.98 -11.44
C ALA A 137 3.95 -7.38 -10.31
N VAL A 138 2.86 -6.61 -10.10
CA VAL A 138 1.79 -6.96 -9.15
C VAL A 138 1.05 -8.22 -9.59
N ALA A 139 0.65 -8.28 -10.87
CA ALA A 139 -0.04 -9.43 -11.45
C ALA A 139 0.78 -10.73 -11.32
N GLY A 140 2.11 -10.62 -11.44
CA GLY A 140 3.03 -11.74 -11.22
C GLY A 140 3.06 -12.28 -9.78
N LEU A 141 2.45 -11.59 -8.80
CA LEU A 141 2.27 -12.10 -7.44
C LEU A 141 0.99 -12.93 -7.27
N LEU A 142 0.06 -12.84 -8.21
CA LEU A 142 -1.18 -13.58 -8.15
C LEU A 142 -0.92 -15.06 -8.42
N ASP A 143 -1.52 -15.91 -7.60
CA ASP A 143 -1.56 -17.36 -7.77
C ASP A 143 -3.04 -17.76 -7.63
N ILE A 144 -3.74 -17.78 -8.77
CA ILE A 144 -5.20 -17.88 -8.82
C ILE A 144 -5.58 -19.20 -9.47
N ALA A 145 -6.28 -20.05 -8.71
CA ALA A 145 -6.87 -21.25 -9.28
C ALA A 145 -7.98 -20.89 -10.30
N PRO A 146 -8.13 -21.66 -11.40
CA PRO A 146 -9.21 -21.43 -12.36
C PRO A 146 -10.58 -21.44 -11.67
N GLY A 147 -11.40 -20.42 -11.93
CA GLY A 147 -12.71 -20.23 -11.33
C GLY A 147 -12.71 -19.59 -9.94
N ALA A 148 -11.55 -19.38 -9.32
CA ALA A 148 -11.46 -18.74 -8.01
C ALA A 148 -11.98 -17.29 -8.06
N LYS A 149 -12.76 -16.93 -7.07
CA LYS A 149 -13.28 -15.57 -6.87
C LYS A 149 -12.26 -14.72 -6.12
N VAL A 150 -11.88 -13.60 -6.71
CA VAL A 150 -10.83 -12.72 -6.17
C VAL A 150 -11.43 -11.38 -5.79
N ALA A 151 -11.53 -11.07 -4.50
CA ALA A 151 -11.86 -9.74 -4.03
C ALA A 151 -10.72 -8.77 -4.42
N LEU A 152 -11.03 -7.78 -5.23
CA LEU A 152 -10.09 -6.72 -5.61
C LEU A 152 -10.51 -5.41 -4.94
N ILE A 153 -9.88 -5.09 -3.81
CA ILE A 153 -10.17 -3.91 -2.98
C ILE A 153 -9.23 -2.77 -3.35
N GLY A 154 -9.78 -1.71 -3.89
CA GLY A 154 -9.07 -0.69 -4.66
C GLY A 154 -8.87 -1.18 -6.10
N VAL A 155 -9.74 -0.71 -7.02
CA VAL A 155 -9.80 -1.29 -8.36
C VAL A 155 -8.84 -0.59 -9.32
N VAL A 156 -7.93 -1.37 -9.89
CA VAL A 156 -7.15 -0.98 -11.08
C VAL A 156 -7.44 -1.97 -12.21
N ASN A 157 -7.83 -1.45 -13.36
CA ASN A 157 -8.26 -2.29 -14.49
C ASN A 157 -7.21 -3.33 -14.96
N PRO A 158 -5.89 -3.04 -14.97
CA PRO A 158 -4.89 -4.07 -15.29
C PRO A 158 -4.93 -5.29 -14.37
N LEU A 159 -5.26 -5.13 -13.08
CA LEU A 159 -5.39 -6.28 -12.18
C LEU A 159 -6.69 -7.06 -12.44
N VAL A 160 -7.78 -6.39 -12.82
CA VAL A 160 -9.00 -7.07 -13.29
C VAL A 160 -8.68 -7.96 -14.50
N ALA A 161 -7.91 -7.43 -15.47
CA ALA A 161 -7.44 -8.21 -16.62
C ALA A 161 -6.59 -9.42 -16.19
N ALA A 162 -5.60 -9.19 -15.34
CA ALA A 162 -4.69 -10.25 -14.88
C ALA A 162 -5.41 -11.38 -14.13
N ILE A 163 -6.40 -11.05 -13.28
CA ILE A 163 -7.22 -12.05 -12.61
C ILE A 163 -7.96 -12.93 -13.63
N ARG A 164 -8.55 -12.31 -14.66
CA ARG A 164 -9.27 -13.04 -15.73
C ARG A 164 -8.35 -13.88 -16.60
N GLU A 165 -7.18 -13.35 -16.96
CA GLU A 165 -6.18 -14.07 -17.75
C GLU A 165 -5.68 -15.34 -17.04
N GLN A 166 -5.66 -15.35 -15.71
CA GLN A 166 -5.38 -16.53 -14.91
C GLN A 166 -6.62 -17.45 -14.70
N GLY A 167 -7.76 -17.11 -15.28
CA GLY A 167 -8.99 -17.88 -15.18
C GLY A 167 -9.81 -17.61 -13.91
N GLY A 168 -9.47 -16.59 -13.13
CA GLY A 168 -10.20 -16.17 -11.95
C GLY A 168 -11.40 -15.28 -12.26
N VAL A 169 -12.25 -15.08 -11.28
CA VAL A 169 -13.45 -14.23 -11.33
C VAL A 169 -13.20 -13.00 -10.43
N PRO A 170 -12.96 -11.79 -10.96
CA PRO A 170 -12.77 -10.61 -10.14
C PRO A 170 -14.08 -10.18 -9.45
N LEU A 171 -13.99 -9.85 -8.17
CA LEU A 171 -15.03 -9.21 -7.37
C LEU A 171 -14.54 -7.79 -7.02
N PRO A 172 -14.78 -6.80 -7.89
CA PRO A 172 -14.22 -5.47 -7.72
C PRO A 172 -14.97 -4.66 -6.65
N CYS A 173 -14.20 -4.07 -5.72
CA CYS A 173 -14.70 -3.21 -4.64
C CYS A 173 -13.90 -1.90 -4.59
N ASP A 174 -14.59 -0.76 -4.68
CA ASP A 174 -13.98 0.56 -4.68
C ASP A 174 -14.99 1.64 -4.27
N PHE A 175 -14.55 2.65 -3.51
CA PHE A 175 -15.42 3.74 -3.09
C PHE A 175 -15.75 4.72 -4.21
N ASN A 176 -14.86 4.89 -5.19
CA ASN A 176 -14.94 5.94 -6.20
C ASN A 176 -15.31 5.41 -7.59
N LEU A 177 -14.95 4.17 -7.90
CA LEU A 177 -15.25 3.54 -9.20
C LEU A 177 -16.62 2.83 -9.13
N ARG A 178 -17.40 2.89 -10.21
CA ARG A 178 -18.71 2.22 -10.29
C ARG A 178 -18.77 1.10 -11.30
N THR A 179 -17.88 1.13 -12.30
CA THR A 179 -17.77 0.07 -13.31
C THR A 179 -16.32 -0.12 -13.74
N THR A 180 -15.96 -1.37 -14.04
CA THR A 180 -14.67 -1.67 -14.68
C THR A 180 -14.69 -1.27 -16.16
N ASN A 181 -13.53 -1.33 -16.84
CA ASN A 181 -13.45 -1.11 -18.30
C ASN A 181 -14.25 -2.13 -19.11
N TRP A 182 -14.66 -3.24 -18.55
CA TRP A 182 -15.48 -4.28 -19.17
C TRP A 182 -16.97 -4.19 -18.81
N GLY A 183 -17.35 -3.15 -18.03
CA GLY A 183 -18.74 -2.93 -17.63
C GLY A 183 -19.17 -3.74 -16.40
N ASP A 184 -18.26 -4.42 -15.71
CA ASP A 184 -18.60 -5.09 -14.46
C ASP A 184 -18.97 -4.07 -13.39
N PRO A 185 -20.03 -4.32 -12.62
CA PRO A 185 -20.38 -3.46 -11.50
C PRO A 185 -19.30 -3.51 -10.41
N VAL A 186 -18.96 -2.36 -9.86
CA VAL A 186 -18.06 -2.21 -8.71
C VAL A 186 -18.90 -1.86 -7.50
N THR A 187 -18.81 -2.67 -6.44
CA THR A 187 -19.48 -2.41 -5.17
C THR A 187 -18.59 -1.56 -4.25
N ASP A 188 -19.20 -0.86 -3.31
CA ASP A 188 -18.53 -0.24 -2.15
C ASP A 188 -18.71 -1.06 -0.86
N ASP A 189 -19.42 -2.18 -0.95
CA ASP A 189 -19.58 -3.14 0.16
C ASP A 189 -18.42 -4.13 0.17
N MET A 190 -17.42 -3.83 1.00
CA MET A 190 -16.23 -4.65 1.16
C MET A 190 -16.55 -6.03 1.77
N ASP A 191 -17.51 -6.12 2.70
CA ASP A 191 -17.84 -7.40 3.34
C ASP A 191 -18.45 -8.37 2.36
N GLN A 192 -19.32 -7.88 1.49
CA GLN A 192 -19.93 -8.70 0.45
C GLN A 192 -18.88 -9.38 -0.43
N VAL A 193 -17.82 -8.66 -0.81
CA VAL A 193 -16.78 -9.26 -1.66
C VAL A 193 -15.83 -10.16 -0.87
N LEU A 194 -15.54 -9.83 0.39
CA LEU A 194 -14.69 -10.64 1.26
C LEU A 194 -15.35 -11.98 1.58
N ASP A 195 -16.64 -11.97 1.91
CA ASP A 195 -17.41 -13.20 2.24
C ASP A 195 -17.55 -14.15 1.04
N ALA A 196 -17.48 -13.61 -0.18
CA ALA A 196 -17.61 -14.39 -1.41
C ALA A 196 -16.28 -14.85 -2.01
N ALA A 197 -15.14 -14.38 -1.48
CA ALA A 197 -13.83 -14.54 -2.11
C ALA A 197 -13.10 -15.80 -1.70
N ASP A 198 -12.32 -16.35 -2.65
CA ASP A 198 -11.34 -17.42 -2.42
C ASP A 198 -9.91 -16.85 -2.22
N ALA A 199 -9.68 -15.61 -2.66
CA ALA A 199 -8.44 -14.85 -2.49
C ALA A 199 -8.72 -13.35 -2.46
N VAL A 200 -7.82 -12.56 -1.88
CA VAL A 200 -7.96 -11.10 -1.73
C VAL A 200 -6.75 -10.40 -2.31
N VAL A 201 -6.99 -9.33 -3.07
CA VAL A 201 -5.99 -8.36 -3.53
C VAL A 201 -6.40 -6.99 -3.00
N ALA A 202 -5.55 -6.34 -2.22
CA ALA A 202 -5.85 -5.05 -1.59
C ALA A 202 -4.79 -4.00 -1.89
N THR A 203 -5.23 -2.75 -2.09
CA THR A 203 -4.35 -1.59 -2.21
C THR A 203 -3.79 -1.15 -0.85
N GLY A 204 -2.59 -0.56 -0.82
CA GLY A 204 -2.04 0.11 0.36
C GLY A 204 -2.90 1.28 0.87
N MET A 205 -3.81 1.82 0.04
CA MET A 205 -4.75 2.86 0.48
C MET A 205 -5.74 2.39 1.55
N THR A 206 -5.93 1.07 1.73
CA THR A 206 -6.73 0.50 2.81
C THR A 206 -6.17 0.81 4.20
N LEU A 207 -4.88 1.15 4.30
CA LEU A 207 -4.25 1.60 5.55
C LEU A 207 -4.78 2.98 5.99
N SER A 208 -5.02 3.89 5.04
CA SER A 208 -5.44 5.26 5.35
C SER A 208 -6.89 5.33 5.87
N ASN A 209 -7.78 4.52 5.33
CA ASN A 209 -9.20 4.52 5.68
C ASN A 209 -9.57 3.49 6.77
N GLY A 210 -8.56 2.79 7.34
CA GLY A 210 -8.74 1.85 8.44
C GLY A 210 -9.33 0.48 8.04
N SER A 211 -9.57 0.22 6.76
CA SER A 211 -10.13 -1.08 6.31
C SER A 211 -9.10 -2.21 6.29
N PHE A 212 -7.81 -1.89 6.33
CA PHE A 212 -6.73 -2.88 6.26
C PHE A 212 -6.80 -3.93 7.36
N ASP A 213 -6.99 -3.52 8.63
CA ASP A 213 -7.04 -4.45 9.75
C ASP A 213 -8.22 -5.42 9.64
N ARG A 214 -9.36 -4.94 9.13
CA ARG A 214 -10.56 -5.77 8.88
C ARG A 214 -10.32 -6.78 7.76
N ILE A 215 -9.68 -6.37 6.66
CA ILE A 215 -9.27 -7.28 5.59
C ILE A 215 -8.32 -8.34 6.13
N LEU A 216 -7.32 -7.93 6.90
CA LEU A 216 -6.32 -8.79 7.49
C LEU A 216 -6.92 -9.84 8.43
N GLU A 217 -7.83 -9.40 9.32
CA GLU A 217 -8.57 -10.27 10.24
C GLU A 217 -9.42 -11.29 9.47
N HIS A 218 -10.17 -10.84 8.46
CA HIS A 218 -10.99 -11.71 7.63
C HIS A 218 -10.14 -12.78 6.92
N CYS A 219 -9.04 -12.38 6.28
CA CYS A 219 -8.15 -13.30 5.59
C CYS A 219 -7.52 -14.33 6.53
N ARG A 220 -7.12 -13.93 7.74
CA ARG A 220 -6.61 -14.86 8.76
C ARG A 220 -7.67 -15.86 9.21
N LYS A 221 -8.86 -15.36 9.53
CA LYS A 221 -9.97 -16.20 10.02
C LYS A 221 -10.38 -17.27 9.02
N HIS A 222 -10.35 -16.94 7.74
CA HIS A 222 -10.78 -17.82 6.65
C HIS A 222 -9.61 -18.48 5.91
N ALA A 223 -8.35 -18.26 6.36
CA ALA A 223 -7.12 -18.73 5.73
C ALA A 223 -7.02 -18.36 4.23
N LEU A 224 -7.50 -17.17 3.86
CA LEU A 224 -7.48 -16.67 2.48
C LEU A 224 -6.11 -16.07 2.14
N PRO A 225 -5.57 -16.32 0.95
CA PRO A 225 -4.42 -15.58 0.44
C PRO A 225 -4.73 -14.08 0.34
N LEU A 226 -3.82 -13.23 0.87
CA LEU A 226 -3.90 -11.79 0.76
C LEU A 226 -2.66 -11.25 0.06
N VAL A 227 -2.86 -10.72 -1.13
CA VAL A 227 -1.85 -9.98 -1.87
C VAL A 227 -2.07 -8.48 -1.65
N VAL A 228 -1.04 -7.76 -1.22
CA VAL A 228 -1.10 -6.31 -1.08
C VAL A 228 -0.23 -5.65 -2.14
N TYR A 229 -0.73 -4.61 -2.80
CA TYR A 229 0.07 -3.72 -3.65
C TYR A 229 0.05 -2.32 -3.04
N ALA A 230 1.23 -1.80 -2.72
CA ALA A 230 1.37 -0.60 -1.92
C ALA A 230 2.45 0.35 -2.45
N GLN A 231 2.03 1.54 -2.85
CA GLN A 231 2.87 2.72 -2.97
C GLN A 231 2.92 3.44 -1.62
N THR A 232 1.76 3.75 -1.06
CA THR A 232 1.62 4.31 0.29
C THR A 232 1.56 3.20 1.32
N GLY A 233 2.21 3.39 2.47
CA GLY A 233 2.24 2.43 3.55
C GLY A 233 2.95 1.12 3.21
N SER A 234 3.89 1.13 2.26
CA SER A 234 4.53 -0.08 1.77
C SER A 234 5.36 -0.79 2.84
N ALA A 235 6.07 -0.05 3.69
CA ALA A 235 6.82 -0.60 4.81
C ALA A 235 5.89 -1.07 5.95
N VAL A 236 4.74 -0.42 6.12
CA VAL A 236 3.68 -0.87 7.05
C VAL A 236 3.12 -2.21 6.60
N ALA A 237 2.72 -2.33 5.32
CA ALA A 237 2.19 -3.59 4.78
C ALA A 237 3.19 -4.75 4.89
N ARG A 238 4.49 -4.47 4.68
CA ARG A 238 5.56 -5.47 4.84
C ARG A 238 5.63 -6.07 6.25
N ALA A 239 5.30 -5.30 7.29
CA ALA A 239 5.33 -5.80 8.66
C ALA A 239 4.33 -6.94 8.92
N PHE A 240 3.34 -7.11 8.05
CA PHE A 240 2.31 -8.16 8.13
C PHE A 240 2.59 -9.37 7.22
N LEU A 241 3.73 -9.44 6.54
CA LEU A 241 4.13 -10.63 5.79
C LEU A 241 4.25 -11.83 6.73
N GLY A 242 3.54 -12.92 6.41
CA GLY A 242 3.42 -14.10 7.27
C GLY A 242 2.48 -13.91 8.46
N ALA A 243 1.98 -12.70 8.70
CA ALA A 243 0.96 -12.38 9.71
C ALA A 243 -0.40 -12.05 9.06
N GLY A 244 -0.72 -12.71 7.95
CA GLY A 244 -1.96 -12.56 7.19
C GLY A 244 -1.74 -12.05 5.77
N VAL A 245 -0.71 -11.22 5.50
CA VAL A 245 -0.28 -10.89 4.15
C VAL A 245 0.56 -12.04 3.61
N THR A 246 0.17 -12.61 2.46
CA THR A 246 0.87 -13.73 1.81
C THR A 246 1.84 -13.28 0.74
N ALA A 247 1.57 -12.14 0.08
CA ALA A 247 2.47 -11.53 -0.88
C ALA A 247 2.30 -10.00 -0.88
N LEU A 248 3.37 -9.29 -1.22
CA LEU A 248 3.40 -7.84 -1.25
C LEU A 248 4.18 -7.34 -2.48
N SER A 249 3.59 -6.37 -3.17
CA SER A 249 4.29 -5.48 -4.10
C SER A 249 4.46 -4.12 -3.45
N ALA A 250 5.68 -3.78 -3.06
CA ALA A 250 6.04 -2.54 -2.40
C ALA A 250 6.76 -1.60 -3.37
N GLU A 251 6.21 -0.42 -3.58
CA GLU A 251 6.83 0.63 -4.39
C GLU A 251 7.03 1.89 -3.52
N PRO A 252 8.14 1.99 -2.76
CA PRO A 252 8.41 3.18 -1.96
C PRO A 252 8.61 4.42 -2.85
N PHE A 253 8.39 5.59 -2.30
CA PHE A 253 8.62 6.85 -3.04
C PHE A 253 10.10 6.97 -3.49
N PRO A 254 10.38 7.48 -4.73
CA PRO A 254 9.43 8.05 -5.70
C PRO A 254 8.63 6.99 -6.47
N PHE A 255 7.30 7.14 -6.45
CA PHE A 255 6.40 6.24 -7.18
C PHE A 255 6.60 6.37 -8.69
N SER A 256 6.30 5.32 -9.45
CA SER A 256 6.49 5.25 -10.90
C SER A 256 5.90 6.43 -11.67
N GLN A 257 4.77 6.98 -11.20
CA GLN A 257 4.13 8.13 -11.84
C GLN A 257 4.84 9.47 -11.60
N PHE A 258 5.80 9.54 -10.67
CA PHE A 258 6.55 10.77 -10.33
C PHE A 258 8.00 10.76 -10.83
N SER A 259 8.40 9.76 -11.57
CA SER A 259 9.74 9.67 -12.14
C SER A 259 9.67 9.14 -13.57
N ALA A 260 10.54 9.63 -14.44
CA ALA A 260 10.79 9.08 -15.77
C ALA A 260 11.99 8.11 -15.77
N ASP A 261 12.81 8.16 -14.73
CA ASP A 261 13.98 7.30 -14.58
C ASP A 261 13.61 5.92 -14.02
N ALA A 262 14.49 4.96 -14.17
CA ALA A 262 14.32 3.63 -13.60
C ALA A 262 14.19 3.72 -12.07
N THR A 263 13.22 3.01 -11.50
CA THR A 263 12.98 2.91 -10.05
C THR A 263 12.82 1.47 -9.64
N ALA A 264 13.08 1.18 -8.36
CA ALA A 264 12.90 -0.15 -7.79
C ALA A 264 11.47 -0.34 -7.27
N LEU A 265 10.94 -1.54 -7.51
CA LEU A 265 9.77 -2.12 -6.88
C LEU A 265 10.21 -3.43 -6.22
N TYR A 266 9.71 -3.70 -5.03
CA TYR A 266 10.11 -4.86 -4.24
C TYR A 266 8.93 -5.82 -4.09
N ARG A 267 9.15 -7.09 -4.49
CA ARG A 267 8.14 -8.13 -4.33
C ARG A 267 8.54 -9.09 -3.22
N TYR A 268 7.55 -9.51 -2.47
CA TYR A 268 7.69 -10.46 -1.37
C TYR A 268 6.66 -11.57 -1.51
N ARG A 269 7.04 -12.79 -1.13
CA ARG A 269 6.15 -13.94 -0.97
C ARG A 269 6.49 -14.69 0.31
N VAL A 270 5.48 -15.08 1.05
CA VAL A 270 5.66 -15.97 2.20
C VAL A 270 6.02 -17.37 1.71
N GLY A 271 7.06 -17.97 2.30
CA GLY A 271 7.48 -19.35 1.96
C GLY A 271 8.47 -19.48 0.80
N GLN A 272 8.96 -18.40 0.22
CA GLN A 272 10.11 -18.37 -0.68
C GLN A 272 11.31 -17.79 0.10
N ALA A 273 12.05 -18.63 0.79
CA ALA A 273 13.36 -18.34 1.37
C ALA A 273 14.39 -19.32 0.81
#